data_1ef87f55b383b6e42a73e3e402851323
#
_entry.id   1ef87f55b383b6e42a73e3e402851323
#
_cell.length_a   1.000
_cell.length_b   1.000
_cell.length_c   1.000
_cell.angle_alpha   90.00
_cell.angle_beta   90.00
_cell.angle_gamma   90.00
#
_symmetry.space_group_name_H-M   'P 1'
#
loop_
_entity.id
_entity.type
_entity.pdbx_description
1 polymer ?
#
loop_
_entity_poly.entity_id
_entity_poly.type
_entity_poly.pdbx_seq_one_letter_code
_entity_poly.pdbx_strand_id
1 'polypeptide(L)'
;MNILNKKKNSKLSYFKDIINLLIKVQSIKNRKIKNFKNKNYIIPKYDKKILMNEANLFCDWYVKKNLPKSIKDKFSKEFKEIIRNLIYNIKLKNNFFVHRDFHVSNLMLVNNQIGLIDSQDALIGNRAYDLASLIDDTRFKTSKSFKKKIFNLYVKKQKKLDLKKFKNDFEILSILRNLKIIGIFTRLAFRDRKKNYLKMIPYTWKLIKMRINENKEFKDLKKLLNQNFEKKLNEN
;
A
#
# COMPACT_ATOMS: atom_id res chain seq x y z
N MET A 1 -6.80 2.66 -18.12
CA MET A 1 -7.69 1.75 -17.37
C MET A 1 -8.38 0.68 -18.21
N ASN A 2 -8.76 0.95 -19.46
CA ASN A 2 -9.48 -0.01 -20.33
C ASN A 2 -8.69 -1.28 -20.74
N ILE A 3 -7.37 -1.28 -20.72
CA ILE A 3 -6.53 -2.39 -21.21
C ILE A 3 -6.54 -3.59 -20.25
N LEU A 4 -6.53 -3.33 -18.95
CA LEU A 4 -6.53 -4.40 -17.93
C LEU A 4 -7.89 -5.08 -17.77
N ASN A 5 -8.96 -4.53 -18.35
CA ASN A 5 -10.28 -5.15 -18.42
C ASN A 5 -10.45 -6.09 -19.63
N LYS A 6 -9.49 -6.15 -20.54
CA LYS A 6 -9.48 -7.07 -21.68
C LYS A 6 -9.20 -8.50 -21.25
N LYS A 7 -9.43 -9.47 -22.14
CA LYS A 7 -9.44 -10.93 -21.93
C LYS A 7 -8.41 -11.46 -20.91
N LYS A 8 -8.80 -12.47 -20.14
CA LYS A 8 -8.07 -13.07 -19.02
C LYS A 8 -6.58 -13.42 -19.26
N ASN A 9 -6.24 -13.84 -20.48
CA ASN A 9 -4.86 -14.20 -20.87
C ASN A 9 -3.95 -12.99 -21.13
N SER A 10 -4.52 -11.86 -21.62
CA SER A 10 -3.75 -10.63 -21.81
C SER A 10 -3.41 -9.92 -20.51
N LYS A 11 -4.24 -10.07 -19.46
CA LYS A 11 -4.07 -9.44 -18.15
C LYS A 11 -2.75 -9.85 -17.48
N LEU A 12 -2.44 -11.15 -17.46
CA LEU A 12 -1.20 -11.65 -16.84
C LEU A 12 0.05 -11.18 -17.61
N SER A 13 -0.03 -11.06 -18.94
CA SER A 13 1.07 -10.52 -19.76
C SER A 13 1.39 -9.08 -19.34
N TYR A 14 0.39 -8.20 -19.29
CA TYR A 14 0.61 -6.83 -18.81
C TYR A 14 1.21 -6.77 -17.42
N PHE A 15 0.78 -7.64 -16.50
CA PHE A 15 1.39 -7.67 -15.16
C PHE A 15 2.84 -8.17 -15.16
N LYS A 16 3.27 -8.99 -16.14
CA LYS A 16 4.70 -9.31 -16.31
C LYS A 16 5.51 -8.05 -16.66
N ASP A 17 4.98 -7.21 -17.54
CA ASP A 17 5.64 -5.97 -17.95
C ASP A 17 5.62 -4.93 -16.84
N ILE A 18 4.51 -4.82 -16.10
CA ILE A 18 4.41 -3.97 -14.91
C ILE A 18 5.44 -4.39 -13.84
N ILE A 19 5.62 -5.69 -13.60
CA ILE A 19 6.64 -6.20 -12.66
C ILE A 19 8.04 -5.90 -13.17
N ASN A 20 8.32 -6.01 -14.47
CA ASN A 20 9.60 -5.61 -15.05
C ASN A 20 9.88 -4.12 -14.82
N LEU A 21 8.87 -3.27 -15.07
CA LEU A 21 8.96 -1.84 -14.79
C LEU A 21 9.22 -1.55 -13.31
N LEU A 22 8.49 -2.23 -12.40
CA LEU A 22 8.70 -2.07 -10.96
C LEU A 22 10.14 -2.40 -10.55
N ILE A 23 10.69 -3.50 -11.06
CA ILE A 23 12.08 -3.89 -10.79
C ILE A 23 13.06 -2.86 -11.33
N LYS A 24 12.82 -2.34 -12.54
CA LYS A 24 13.63 -1.27 -13.14
C LYS A 24 13.60 0.00 -12.30
N VAL A 25 12.42 0.43 -11.84
CA VAL A 25 12.26 1.59 -10.95
C VAL A 25 12.99 1.37 -9.63
N GLN A 26 12.88 0.20 -9.02
CA GLN A 26 13.57 -0.15 -7.77
C GLN A 26 15.10 -0.24 -7.93
N SER A 27 15.60 -0.42 -9.14
CA SER A 27 17.05 -0.44 -9.41
C SER A 27 17.69 0.95 -9.47
N ILE A 28 16.90 2.03 -9.43
CA ILE A 28 17.41 3.40 -9.40
C ILE A 28 18.23 3.62 -8.12
N LYS A 29 19.51 3.86 -8.28
CA LYS A 29 20.45 4.06 -7.16
C LYS A 29 20.74 5.54 -6.88
N ASN A 30 20.53 6.40 -7.88
CA ASN A 30 20.79 7.81 -7.73
C ASN A 30 19.78 8.44 -6.77
N ARG A 31 20.26 8.97 -5.65
CA ARG A 31 19.46 9.64 -4.62
C ARG A 31 19.51 11.15 -4.70
N LYS A 32 20.43 11.68 -5.51
CA LYS A 32 20.58 13.11 -5.74
C LYS A 32 20.11 13.40 -7.15
N ILE A 33 19.15 14.29 -7.28
CA ILE A 33 18.65 14.77 -8.57
C ILE A 33 18.72 16.30 -8.57
N LYS A 34 18.83 16.87 -9.74
CA LYS A 34 18.68 18.32 -9.89
C LYS A 34 17.21 18.66 -10.10
N ASN A 35 16.70 19.63 -9.37
CA ASN A 35 15.37 20.17 -9.63
C ASN A 35 15.41 21.14 -10.85
N PHE A 36 14.24 21.66 -11.25
CA PHE A 36 14.13 22.59 -12.38
C PHE A 36 14.93 23.89 -12.23
N LYS A 37 15.37 24.23 -11.00
CA LYS A 37 16.26 25.39 -10.69
C LYS A 37 17.73 24.96 -10.57
N ASN A 38 18.13 23.80 -11.09
CA ASN A 38 19.48 23.23 -10.97
C ASN A 38 19.99 23.02 -9.52
N LYS A 39 19.12 23.12 -8.51
CA LYS A 39 19.48 22.85 -7.12
C LYS A 39 19.44 21.35 -6.85
N ASN A 40 20.40 20.87 -6.06
CA ASN A 40 20.42 19.48 -5.64
C ASN A 40 19.21 19.17 -4.74
N TYR A 41 18.47 18.11 -5.10
CA TYR A 41 17.42 17.52 -4.29
C TYR A 41 17.83 16.11 -3.89
N ILE A 42 17.76 15.81 -2.61
CA ILE A 42 18.05 14.47 -2.08
C ILE A 42 16.71 13.79 -1.79
N ILE A 43 16.46 12.65 -2.43
CA ILE A 43 15.26 11.86 -2.22
C ILE A 43 15.23 11.39 -0.75
N PRO A 44 14.20 11.76 0.03
CA PRO A 44 14.13 11.44 1.45
C PRO A 44 14.00 9.94 1.72
N LYS A 45 14.30 9.52 2.95
CA LYS A 45 14.07 8.14 3.40
C LYS A 45 12.62 7.95 3.81
N TYR A 46 12.05 6.81 3.44
CA TYR A 46 10.76 6.34 3.94
C TYR A 46 10.98 5.69 5.31
N ASP A 47 11.09 6.51 6.33
CA ASP A 47 11.42 6.10 7.68
C ASP A 47 10.17 5.66 8.49
N LYS A 48 10.42 5.22 9.72
CA LYS A 48 9.37 4.77 10.64
C LYS A 48 8.40 5.89 11.00
N LYS A 49 8.88 7.15 11.05
CA LYS A 49 8.05 8.32 11.37
C LYS A 49 7.04 8.59 10.25
N ILE A 50 7.49 8.54 9.00
CA ILE A 50 6.59 8.71 7.84
C ILE A 50 5.55 7.60 7.79
N LEU A 51 5.96 6.32 7.96
CA LEU A 51 5.03 5.18 8.01
C LEU A 51 3.98 5.34 9.11
N MET A 52 4.40 5.78 10.30
CA MET A 52 3.49 6.02 11.42
C MET A 52 2.51 7.16 11.12
N ASN A 53 2.99 8.29 10.59
CA ASN A 53 2.14 9.43 10.25
C ASN A 53 1.11 9.04 9.19
N GLU A 54 1.51 8.25 8.20
CA GLU A 54 0.59 7.76 7.17
C GLU A 54 -0.47 6.82 7.73
N ALA A 55 -0.10 5.86 8.59
CA ALA A 55 -1.04 4.96 9.22
C ALA A 55 -2.03 5.71 10.13
N ASN A 56 -1.58 6.77 10.81
CA ASN A 56 -2.42 7.59 11.67
C ASN A 56 -3.54 8.33 10.94
N LEU A 57 -3.44 8.52 9.61
CA LEU A 57 -4.55 9.07 8.82
C LEU A 57 -5.84 8.25 8.98
N PHE A 58 -5.74 6.97 9.29
CA PHE A 58 -6.88 6.14 9.64
C PHE A 58 -7.60 6.67 10.89
N CYS A 59 -6.86 6.96 11.96
CA CYS A 59 -7.41 7.51 13.19
C CYS A 59 -7.92 8.95 12.98
N ASP A 60 -7.14 9.79 12.31
CA ASP A 60 -7.43 11.21 12.15
C ASP A 60 -8.71 11.46 11.36
N TRP A 61 -9.04 10.58 10.42
CA TRP A 61 -10.17 10.76 9.52
C TRP A 61 -11.25 9.69 9.69
N TYR A 62 -10.92 8.41 9.58
CA TYR A 62 -11.93 7.37 9.57
C TYR A 62 -12.46 7.05 10.97
N VAL A 63 -11.57 6.82 11.94
CA VAL A 63 -11.94 6.56 13.34
C VAL A 63 -12.69 7.77 13.92
N LYS A 64 -12.14 8.98 13.72
CA LYS A 64 -12.76 10.23 14.17
C LYS A 64 -14.19 10.41 13.66
N LYS A 65 -14.49 9.91 12.45
CA LYS A 65 -15.81 10.02 11.83
C LYS A 65 -16.78 8.92 12.26
N ASN A 66 -16.27 7.72 12.55
CA ASN A 66 -17.10 6.51 12.69
C ASN A 66 -17.20 6.01 14.14
N LEU A 67 -16.35 6.45 15.06
CA LEU A 67 -16.42 6.08 16.47
C LEU A 67 -16.86 7.27 17.35
N PRO A 68 -17.64 7.02 18.42
CA PRO A 68 -18.02 8.03 19.40
C PRO A 68 -16.80 8.56 20.16
N LYS A 69 -16.93 9.77 20.70
CA LYS A 69 -15.85 10.47 21.42
C LYS A 69 -15.29 9.65 22.60
N SER A 70 -16.15 8.91 23.30
CA SER A 70 -15.77 8.06 24.44
C SER A 70 -14.82 6.91 24.07
N ILE A 71 -14.83 6.44 22.83
CA ILE A 71 -14.06 5.27 22.40
C ILE A 71 -12.82 5.67 21.56
N LYS A 72 -12.94 6.72 20.73
CA LYS A 72 -11.94 7.06 19.73
C LYS A 72 -10.55 7.35 20.30
N ASP A 73 -10.46 7.96 21.48
CA ASP A 73 -9.17 8.34 22.08
C ASP A 73 -8.44 7.10 22.60
N LYS A 74 -9.18 6.19 23.28
CA LYS A 74 -8.66 4.88 23.69
C LYS A 74 -8.22 4.06 22.49
N PHE A 75 -9.09 3.96 21.46
CA PHE A 75 -8.77 3.27 20.22
C PHE A 75 -7.49 3.82 19.57
N SER A 76 -7.37 5.15 19.45
CA SER A 76 -6.24 5.78 18.79
C SER A 76 -4.92 5.56 19.54
N LYS A 77 -4.95 5.51 20.89
CA LYS A 77 -3.78 5.18 21.71
C LYS A 77 -3.34 3.74 21.46
N GLU A 78 -4.25 2.79 21.59
CA GLU A 78 -3.97 1.36 21.39
C GLU A 78 -3.52 1.09 19.94
N PHE A 79 -4.19 1.69 18.94
CA PHE A 79 -3.81 1.60 17.54
C PHE A 79 -2.37 2.06 17.29
N LYS A 80 -1.97 3.21 17.85
CA LYS A 80 -0.60 3.72 17.70
C LYS A 80 0.46 2.77 18.25
N GLU A 81 0.20 2.13 19.37
CA GLU A 81 1.11 1.13 19.97
C GLU A 81 1.25 -0.10 19.07
N ILE A 82 0.11 -0.64 18.61
CA ILE A 82 0.10 -1.80 17.70
C ILE A 82 0.84 -1.47 16.38
N ILE A 83 0.55 -0.32 15.77
CA ILE A 83 1.19 0.09 14.52
C ILE A 83 2.69 0.31 14.72
N ARG A 84 3.11 0.87 15.86
CA ARG A 84 4.54 1.01 16.19
C ARG A 84 5.23 -0.34 16.20
N ASN A 85 4.64 -1.33 16.87
CA ASN A 85 5.18 -2.69 16.94
C ASN A 85 5.27 -3.34 15.56
N LEU A 86 4.24 -3.20 14.71
CA LEU A 86 4.28 -3.70 13.33
C LEU A 86 5.40 -3.04 12.51
N ILE A 87 5.59 -1.73 12.63
CA ILE A 87 6.66 -1.00 11.95
C ILE A 87 8.06 -1.47 12.44
N TYR A 88 8.22 -1.77 13.73
CA TYR A 88 9.47 -2.32 14.27
C TYR A 88 9.73 -3.74 13.76
N ASN A 89 8.70 -4.49 13.40
CA ASN A 89 8.81 -5.85 12.85
C ASN A 89 9.11 -5.90 11.35
N ILE A 90 9.30 -4.78 10.66
CA ILE A 90 9.82 -4.72 9.29
C ILE A 90 11.30 -5.13 9.31
N LYS A 91 11.67 -6.13 8.48
CA LYS A 91 12.97 -6.83 8.56
C LYS A 91 13.97 -6.41 7.48
N LEU A 92 13.50 -5.99 6.31
CA LEU A 92 14.36 -5.64 5.19
C LEU A 92 14.87 -4.20 5.26
N LYS A 93 16.02 -3.93 4.65
CA LYS A 93 16.61 -2.60 4.56
C LYS A 93 15.78 -1.67 3.67
N ASN A 94 15.67 -0.41 4.08
CA ASN A 94 15.03 0.67 3.33
C ASN A 94 16.05 1.36 2.41
N ASN A 95 16.38 0.73 1.28
CA ASN A 95 17.41 1.22 0.35
C ASN A 95 17.01 1.17 -1.13
N PHE A 96 15.73 0.94 -1.40
CA PHE A 96 15.18 0.92 -2.75
C PHE A 96 14.42 2.22 -3.05
N PHE A 97 14.40 2.61 -4.32
CA PHE A 97 13.49 3.64 -4.78
C PHE A 97 12.06 3.13 -4.64
N VAL A 98 11.21 3.89 -3.96
CA VAL A 98 9.79 3.59 -3.71
C VAL A 98 8.97 4.73 -4.29
N HIS A 99 8.13 4.41 -5.26
CA HIS A 99 7.26 5.37 -5.93
C HIS A 99 6.11 5.85 -5.02
N ARG A 100 5.69 5.03 -4.05
CA ARG A 100 4.57 5.18 -3.10
C ARG A 100 3.18 5.00 -3.73
N ASP A 101 2.99 5.46 -4.94
CA ASP A 101 1.72 5.35 -5.66
C ASP A 101 1.85 4.48 -6.92
N PHE A 102 2.57 3.34 -6.79
CA PHE A 102 2.72 2.35 -7.85
C PHE A 102 1.45 1.48 -7.95
N HIS A 103 0.40 2.05 -8.51
CA HIS A 103 -0.90 1.41 -8.70
C HIS A 103 -1.40 1.61 -10.13
N VAL A 104 -2.44 0.84 -10.50
CA VAL A 104 -2.92 0.76 -11.89
C VAL A 104 -3.28 2.11 -12.50
N SER A 105 -3.80 3.06 -11.71
CA SER A 105 -4.19 4.38 -12.24
C SER A 105 -3.00 5.25 -12.66
N ASN A 106 -1.79 4.97 -12.17
CA ASN A 106 -0.57 5.68 -12.52
C ASN A 106 0.26 4.93 -13.58
N LEU A 107 -0.28 3.85 -14.12
CA LEU A 107 0.32 3.08 -15.20
C LEU A 107 -0.38 3.38 -16.52
N MET A 108 0.39 3.74 -17.52
CA MET A 108 -0.10 4.07 -18.86
C MET A 108 0.51 3.14 -19.90
N LEU A 109 -0.24 2.83 -20.93
CA LEU A 109 0.28 2.15 -22.12
C LEU A 109 0.54 3.19 -23.21
N VAL A 110 1.80 3.35 -23.60
CA VAL A 110 2.25 4.26 -24.66
C VAL A 110 3.12 3.44 -25.60
N ASN A 111 2.76 3.39 -26.88
CA ASN A 111 3.49 2.64 -27.93
C ASN A 111 3.82 1.19 -27.49
N ASN A 112 2.83 0.48 -26.97
CA ASN A 112 2.95 -0.88 -26.43
C ASN A 112 3.92 -1.05 -25.24
N GLN A 113 4.37 0.04 -24.64
CA GLN A 113 5.21 0.03 -23.43
C GLN A 113 4.44 0.55 -22.23
N ILE A 114 4.73 -0.02 -21.06
CA ILE A 114 4.14 0.47 -19.79
C ILE A 114 4.96 1.66 -19.30
N GLY A 115 4.32 2.83 -19.22
CA GLY A 115 4.84 4.05 -18.59
C GLY A 115 4.32 4.20 -17.16
N LEU A 116 5.08 4.92 -16.34
CA LEU A 116 4.74 5.27 -14.97
C LEU A 116 4.76 6.79 -14.82
N ILE A 117 3.70 7.34 -14.22
CA ILE A 117 3.56 8.78 -13.95
C ILE A 117 3.45 9.02 -12.44
N ASP A 118 3.53 10.28 -12.02
CA ASP A 118 3.26 10.73 -10.65
C ASP A 118 4.34 10.32 -9.64
N SER A 119 5.63 10.52 -10.00
CA SER A 119 6.79 10.10 -9.20
C SER A 119 7.31 11.16 -8.21
N GLN A 120 6.67 12.33 -8.10
CA GLN A 120 7.16 13.46 -7.30
C GLN A 120 7.24 13.15 -5.79
N ASP A 121 6.43 12.23 -5.30
CA ASP A 121 6.40 11.84 -3.89
C ASP A 121 7.28 10.62 -3.54
N ALA A 122 8.18 10.26 -4.46
CA ALA A 122 9.05 9.10 -4.30
C ALA A 122 10.00 9.23 -3.10
N LEU A 123 10.29 8.10 -2.45
CA LEU A 123 11.17 8.01 -1.29
C LEU A 123 12.15 6.85 -1.44
N ILE A 124 13.16 6.79 -0.59
CA ILE A 124 14.03 5.62 -0.46
C ILE A 124 13.53 4.74 0.68
N GLY A 125 13.03 3.56 0.37
CA GLY A 125 12.32 2.72 1.32
C GLY A 125 12.43 1.22 1.09
N ASN A 126 11.47 0.49 1.62
CA ASN A 126 11.37 -0.95 1.52
C ASN A 126 10.79 -1.36 0.15
N ARG A 127 11.47 -2.26 -0.55
CA ARG A 127 11.07 -2.75 -1.88
C ARG A 127 9.69 -3.42 -1.92
N ALA A 128 9.18 -3.88 -0.78
CA ALA A 128 7.87 -4.54 -0.72
C ALA A 128 6.70 -3.54 -0.83
N TYR A 129 6.92 -2.24 -0.57
CA TYR A 129 5.85 -1.24 -0.51
C TYR A 129 5.11 -1.08 -1.85
N ASP A 130 5.86 -0.86 -2.94
CA ASP A 130 5.24 -0.66 -4.25
C ASP A 130 4.60 -1.94 -4.81
N LEU A 131 5.16 -3.11 -4.48
CA LEU A 131 4.51 -4.37 -4.80
C LEU A 131 3.18 -4.52 -4.05
N ALA A 132 3.12 -4.13 -2.78
CA ALA A 132 1.88 -4.11 -2.01
C ALA A 132 0.87 -3.10 -2.60
N SER A 133 1.36 -1.94 -3.04
CA SER A 133 0.55 -0.94 -3.73
C SER A 133 -0.11 -1.48 -5.01
N LEU A 134 0.62 -2.25 -5.80
CA LEU A 134 0.14 -2.86 -7.03
C LEU A 134 -0.84 -4.02 -6.77
N ILE A 135 -0.49 -4.93 -5.86
CA ILE A 135 -1.27 -6.15 -5.60
C ILE A 135 -2.58 -5.83 -4.86
N ASP A 136 -2.52 -4.93 -3.88
CA ASP A 136 -3.66 -4.55 -3.07
C ASP A 136 -4.20 -3.16 -3.46
N ASP A 137 -4.21 -2.89 -4.77
CA ASP A 137 -4.84 -1.69 -5.31
C ASP A 137 -6.36 -1.73 -5.11
N THR A 138 -6.87 -0.72 -4.39
CA THR A 138 -8.29 -0.57 -4.07
C THR A 138 -9.16 -0.19 -5.26
N ARG A 139 -8.53 0.35 -6.32
CA ARG A 139 -9.19 0.79 -7.55
C ARG A 139 -9.33 -0.34 -8.56
N PHE A 140 -8.54 -1.42 -8.39
CA PHE A 140 -8.47 -2.54 -9.33
C PHE A 140 -8.66 -3.88 -8.61
N LYS A 141 -9.91 -4.33 -8.54
CA LYS A 141 -10.28 -5.56 -7.85
C LYS A 141 -9.72 -6.79 -8.57
N THR A 142 -9.01 -7.64 -7.83
CA THR A 142 -8.44 -8.91 -8.32
C THR A 142 -8.70 -10.05 -7.35
N SER A 143 -8.76 -11.29 -7.86
CA SER A 143 -8.92 -12.48 -7.03
C SER A 143 -7.67 -12.76 -6.18
N LYS A 144 -7.84 -13.48 -5.07
CA LYS A 144 -6.73 -13.92 -4.21
C LYS A 144 -5.71 -14.76 -4.99
N SER A 145 -6.18 -15.63 -5.88
CA SER A 145 -5.28 -16.44 -6.74
C SER A 145 -4.46 -15.58 -7.70
N PHE A 146 -5.06 -14.53 -8.27
CA PHE A 146 -4.33 -13.61 -9.15
C PHE A 146 -3.30 -12.79 -8.38
N LYS A 147 -3.64 -12.28 -7.18
CA LYS A 147 -2.68 -11.60 -6.28
C LYS A 147 -1.47 -12.48 -5.97
N LYS A 148 -1.69 -13.77 -5.66
CA LYS A 148 -0.62 -14.74 -5.44
C LYS A 148 0.25 -14.95 -6.70
N LYS A 149 -0.35 -14.98 -7.90
CA LYS A 149 0.40 -15.07 -9.15
C LYS A 149 1.31 -13.85 -9.36
N ILE A 150 0.82 -12.63 -9.11
CA ILE A 150 1.63 -11.40 -9.25
C ILE A 150 2.78 -11.40 -8.23
N PHE A 151 2.51 -11.75 -6.96
CA PHE A 151 3.53 -11.88 -5.93
C PHE A 151 4.65 -12.85 -6.36
N ASN A 152 4.27 -14.04 -6.83
CA ASN A 152 5.23 -15.06 -7.27
C ASN A 152 6.02 -14.62 -8.51
N LEU A 153 5.39 -13.89 -9.46
CA LEU A 153 6.11 -13.30 -10.60
C LEU A 153 7.21 -12.34 -10.16
N TYR A 154 6.94 -11.50 -9.17
CA TYR A 154 7.94 -10.60 -8.63
C TYR A 154 9.06 -11.37 -7.93
N VAL A 155 8.71 -12.29 -7.02
CA VAL A 155 9.68 -13.08 -6.25
C VAL A 155 10.62 -13.89 -7.16
N LYS A 156 10.08 -14.57 -8.20
CA LYS A 156 10.89 -15.34 -9.16
C LYS A 156 11.95 -14.52 -9.90
N LYS A 157 11.74 -13.20 -10.04
CA LYS A 157 12.69 -12.29 -10.69
C LYS A 157 13.73 -11.70 -9.73
N GLN A 158 13.65 -12.01 -8.43
CA GLN A 158 14.56 -11.47 -7.43
C GLN A 158 15.68 -12.45 -7.12
N LYS A 159 16.92 -12.06 -7.39
CA LYS A 159 18.09 -12.80 -6.94
C LYS A 159 18.36 -12.52 -5.45
N LYS A 160 18.71 -13.55 -4.68
CA LYS A 160 19.11 -13.43 -3.25
C LYS A 160 18.06 -12.74 -2.36
N LEU A 161 16.76 -13.04 -2.55
CA LEU A 161 15.69 -12.53 -1.71
C LEU A 161 15.41 -13.48 -0.54
N ASP A 162 15.53 -12.99 0.69
CA ASP A 162 14.99 -13.69 1.87
C ASP A 162 13.46 -13.65 1.79
N LEU A 163 12.86 -14.72 1.30
CA LEU A 163 11.43 -14.81 1.04
C LEU A 163 10.60 -14.65 2.30
N LYS A 164 11.06 -15.18 3.45
CA LYS A 164 10.36 -15.10 4.73
C LYS A 164 10.27 -13.66 5.21
N LYS A 165 11.40 -12.94 5.22
CA LYS A 165 11.45 -11.52 5.59
C LYS A 165 10.67 -10.66 4.60
N PHE A 166 10.80 -10.94 3.29
CA PHE A 166 10.09 -10.19 2.26
C PHE A 166 8.57 -10.33 2.37
N LYS A 167 8.08 -11.56 2.60
CA LYS A 167 6.66 -11.82 2.78
C LYS A 167 6.12 -11.10 4.03
N ASN A 168 6.84 -11.16 5.15
CA ASN A 168 6.50 -10.42 6.36
C ASN A 168 6.35 -8.91 6.09
N ASP A 169 7.36 -8.30 5.48
CA ASP A 169 7.36 -6.87 5.20
C ASP A 169 6.27 -6.48 4.20
N PHE A 170 6.03 -7.32 3.18
CA PHE A 170 4.96 -7.12 2.22
C PHE A 170 3.58 -7.09 2.89
N GLU A 171 3.31 -8.02 3.82
CA GLU A 171 2.03 -8.10 4.53
C GLU A 171 1.85 -6.91 5.48
N ILE A 172 2.88 -6.54 6.25
CA ILE A 172 2.84 -5.37 7.13
C ILE A 172 2.60 -4.09 6.31
N LEU A 173 3.39 -3.85 5.27
CA LEU A 173 3.28 -2.64 4.46
C LEU A 173 1.96 -2.57 3.69
N SER A 174 1.41 -3.72 3.27
CA SER A 174 0.06 -3.78 2.68
C SER A 174 -1.01 -3.30 3.66
N ILE A 175 -0.98 -3.76 4.92
CA ILE A 175 -1.94 -3.33 5.94
C ILE A 175 -1.79 -1.83 6.25
N LEU A 176 -0.57 -1.36 6.51
CA LEU A 176 -0.31 0.06 6.80
C LEU A 176 -0.82 0.95 5.66
N ARG A 177 -0.54 0.55 4.43
CA ARG A 177 -1.02 1.27 3.24
C ARG A 177 -2.54 1.26 3.13
N ASN A 178 -3.20 0.15 3.37
CA ASN A 178 -4.66 0.07 3.26
C ASN A 178 -5.36 0.87 4.37
N LEU A 179 -4.82 0.90 5.58
CA LEU A 179 -5.29 1.77 6.66
C LEU A 179 -5.13 3.26 6.27
N LYS A 180 -3.94 3.65 5.78
CA LYS A 180 -3.69 4.99 5.20
C LYS A 180 -4.75 5.35 4.16
N ILE A 181 -5.03 4.45 3.21
CA ILE A 181 -5.99 4.69 2.11
C ILE A 181 -7.40 4.92 2.64
N ILE A 182 -7.87 4.15 3.61
CA ILE A 182 -9.18 4.39 4.23
C ILE A 182 -9.22 5.80 4.83
N GLY A 183 -8.17 6.22 5.53
CA GLY A 183 -8.04 7.59 6.06
C GLY A 183 -8.07 8.65 4.96
N ILE A 184 -7.29 8.47 3.88
CA ILE A 184 -7.25 9.39 2.74
C ILE A 184 -8.62 9.48 2.06
N PHE A 185 -9.27 8.35 1.78
CA PHE A 185 -10.58 8.35 1.11
C PHE A 185 -11.65 9.03 1.96
N THR A 186 -11.61 8.85 3.27
CA THR A 186 -12.48 9.57 4.19
C THR A 186 -12.20 11.07 4.15
N ARG A 187 -10.92 11.46 4.20
CA ARG A 187 -10.52 12.87 4.07
C ARG A 187 -11.02 13.50 2.78
N LEU A 188 -10.76 12.85 1.64
CA LEU A 188 -11.18 13.34 0.33
C LEU A 188 -12.71 13.49 0.23
N ALA A 189 -13.47 12.56 0.84
CA ALA A 189 -14.92 12.61 0.80
C ALA A 189 -15.51 13.75 1.65
N PHE A 190 -14.99 13.97 2.85
CA PHE A 190 -15.59 14.90 3.81
C PHE A 190 -14.95 16.29 3.78
N ARG A 191 -13.62 16.39 3.58
CA ARG A 191 -12.93 17.68 3.46
C ARG A 191 -13.04 18.24 2.03
N ASP A 192 -12.75 17.39 1.03
CA ASP A 192 -12.60 17.83 -0.36
C ASP A 192 -13.87 17.55 -1.19
N ARG A 193 -14.97 17.13 -0.53
CA ARG A 193 -16.30 16.85 -1.12
C ARG A 193 -16.31 15.79 -2.24
N LYS A 194 -15.27 14.97 -2.35
CA LYS A 194 -15.12 13.92 -3.37
C LYS A 194 -15.74 12.59 -2.91
N LYS A 195 -17.07 12.56 -2.72
CA LYS A 195 -17.84 11.42 -2.14
C LYS A 195 -17.62 10.07 -2.85
N ASN A 196 -17.24 10.06 -4.13
CA ASN A 196 -16.98 8.84 -4.89
C ASN A 196 -15.90 7.94 -4.26
N TYR A 197 -14.97 8.49 -3.49
CA TYR A 197 -13.93 7.72 -2.79
C TYR A 197 -14.50 6.78 -1.71
N LEU A 198 -15.66 7.09 -1.12
CA LEU A 198 -16.30 6.21 -0.12
C LEU A 198 -16.66 4.84 -0.69
N LYS A 199 -16.97 4.75 -1.99
CA LYS A 199 -17.31 3.49 -2.67
C LYS A 199 -16.15 2.47 -2.70
N MET A 200 -14.92 2.93 -2.47
CA MET A 200 -13.73 2.06 -2.46
C MET A 200 -13.38 1.54 -1.06
N ILE A 201 -13.90 2.16 0.00
CA ILE A 201 -13.62 1.77 1.39
C ILE A 201 -14.01 0.31 1.69
N PRO A 202 -15.20 -0.21 1.29
CA PRO A 202 -15.57 -1.60 1.58
C PRO A 202 -14.57 -2.60 1.01
N TYR A 203 -14.09 -2.39 -0.22
CA TYR A 203 -13.08 -3.27 -0.79
C TYR A 203 -11.72 -3.15 -0.09
N THR A 204 -11.36 -1.95 0.38
CA THR A 204 -10.14 -1.77 1.17
C THR A 204 -10.20 -2.54 2.48
N TRP A 205 -11.35 -2.59 3.15
CA TRP A 205 -11.59 -3.44 4.32
C TRP A 205 -11.43 -4.92 4.01
N LYS A 206 -11.91 -5.40 2.84
CA LYS A 206 -11.68 -6.80 2.40
C LYS A 206 -10.19 -7.12 2.24
N LEU A 207 -9.40 -6.18 1.73
CA LEU A 207 -7.95 -6.34 1.62
C LEU A 207 -7.28 -6.43 3.00
N ILE A 208 -7.67 -5.58 3.96
CA ILE A 208 -7.19 -5.65 5.34
C ILE A 208 -7.58 -7.00 5.95
N LYS A 209 -8.86 -7.41 5.89
CA LYS A 209 -9.35 -8.70 6.40
C LYS A 209 -8.54 -9.88 5.84
N MET A 210 -8.26 -9.86 4.54
CA MET A 210 -7.47 -10.90 3.89
C MET A 210 -6.08 -11.01 4.52
N ARG A 211 -5.39 -9.89 4.76
CA ARG A 211 -4.02 -9.87 5.28
C ARG A 211 -3.95 -10.20 6.77
N ILE A 212 -4.82 -9.64 7.58
CA ILE A 212 -4.80 -9.91 9.05
C ILE A 212 -5.11 -11.37 9.40
N ASN A 213 -5.76 -12.12 8.51
CA ASN A 213 -6.04 -13.54 8.70
C ASN A 213 -4.91 -14.45 8.25
N GLU A 214 -3.92 -13.95 7.51
CA GLU A 214 -2.83 -14.75 6.94
C GLU A 214 -1.58 -14.78 7.82
N ASN A 215 -1.46 -13.87 8.82
CA ASN A 215 -0.24 -13.74 9.62
C ASN A 215 -0.56 -13.47 11.09
N LYS A 216 0.09 -14.22 12.00
CA LYS A 216 -0.06 -14.11 13.46
C LYS A 216 0.41 -12.76 14.03
N GLU A 217 1.33 -12.08 13.34
CA GLU A 217 1.82 -10.73 13.72
C GLU A 217 0.69 -9.70 13.84
N PHE A 218 -0.46 -9.96 13.22
CA PHE A 218 -1.61 -9.04 13.23
C PHE A 218 -2.65 -9.37 14.30
N LYS A 219 -2.36 -10.27 15.26
CA LYS A 219 -3.32 -10.70 16.29
C LYS A 219 -3.94 -9.52 17.04
N ASP A 220 -3.12 -8.59 17.51
CA ASP A 220 -3.57 -7.44 18.29
C ASP A 220 -4.35 -6.45 17.43
N LEU A 221 -3.87 -6.18 16.22
CA LEU A 221 -4.60 -5.35 15.25
C LEU A 221 -5.97 -5.97 14.92
N LYS A 222 -6.01 -7.28 14.69
CA LYS A 222 -7.26 -8.02 14.43
C LYS A 222 -8.25 -7.86 15.57
N LYS A 223 -7.77 -8.03 16.83
CA LYS A 223 -8.59 -7.88 18.04
C LYS A 223 -9.17 -6.47 18.12
N LEU A 224 -8.33 -5.45 17.98
CA LEU A 224 -8.74 -4.04 18.05
C LEU A 224 -9.77 -3.68 16.97
N LEU A 225 -9.53 -4.12 15.72
CA LEU A 225 -10.44 -3.85 14.60
C LEU A 225 -11.76 -4.63 14.74
N ASN A 226 -11.77 -5.87 15.22
CA ASN A 226 -12.99 -6.63 15.46
C ASN A 226 -13.85 -5.96 16.55
N GLN A 227 -13.26 -5.52 17.64
CA GLN A 227 -14.01 -4.88 18.73
C GLN A 227 -14.70 -3.58 18.31
N ASN A 228 -14.18 -2.86 17.32
CA ASN A 228 -14.67 -1.53 16.97
C ASN A 228 -15.28 -1.42 15.56
N PHE A 229 -14.94 -2.35 14.66
CA PHE A 229 -15.32 -2.33 13.25
C PHE A 229 -15.70 -3.72 12.72
N GLU A 230 -16.26 -4.59 13.57
CA GLU A 230 -16.64 -5.97 13.22
C GLU A 230 -17.53 -6.04 11.97
N LYS A 231 -18.57 -5.20 11.92
CA LYS A 231 -19.46 -5.12 10.73
C LYS A 231 -18.69 -4.83 9.46
N LYS A 232 -17.70 -3.91 9.50
CA LYS A 232 -16.88 -3.55 8.33
C LYS A 232 -15.93 -4.67 7.89
N LEU A 233 -15.46 -5.49 8.84
CA LEU A 233 -14.65 -6.65 8.55
C LEU A 233 -15.49 -7.82 8.01
N ASN A 234 -16.77 -7.90 8.36
CA ASN A 234 -17.66 -9.02 8.01
C ASN A 234 -18.60 -8.74 6.83
N GLU A 235 -18.71 -7.49 6.37
CA GLU A 235 -19.40 -7.16 5.11
C GLU A 235 -18.78 -7.94 3.93
N ASN A 236 -19.59 -8.77 3.25
CA ASN A 236 -19.21 -9.61 2.09
C ASN A 236 -19.08 -8.82 0.79
#